data_049323e9661eb4ab6d353d4c77543aec
#
_entry.id   049323e9661eb4ab6d353d4c77543aec
#
_cell.length_a   1.000
_cell.length_b   1.000
_cell.length_c   1.000
_cell.angle_alpha   90.00
_cell.angle_beta   90.00
_cell.angle_gamma   90.00
#
_symmetry.space_group_name_H-M   'P 1'
#
loop_
_entity.id
_entity.type
_entity.pdbx_description
1 polymer ?
#
loop_
_entity_poly.entity_id
_entity_poly.type
_entity_poly.pdbx_seq_one_letter_code
_entity_poly.pdbx_strand_id
1 'polypeptide(L)'
;MLDLFAGTGGIGIECVSRGAREVTAVEIAHVQQNWIISCCRQLGIKNLSVIRGDVFKFLSACRTKYDLIFADPPYALEQLPTLPDVILERDILKEDGWLVIEHGKDTDFTSHPRHVETRTYGSVHFSFFQ
;
A
#
# COMPACT_ATOMS: atom_id res chain seq x y z
N MET A 1 1.69 0.77 -9.43
CA MET A 1 1.49 0.22 -8.08
C MET A 1 1.56 1.35 -7.06
N LEU A 2 0.68 1.32 -6.11
CA LEU A 2 0.65 2.28 -5.00
C LEU A 2 0.98 1.55 -3.71
N ASP A 3 2.00 2.01 -3.01
CA ASP A 3 2.48 1.44 -1.74
C ASP A 3 2.15 2.43 -0.61
N LEU A 4 1.08 2.16 0.10
CA LEU A 4 0.61 2.98 1.22
C LEU A 4 1.26 2.50 2.52
N PHE A 5 1.70 3.45 3.35
CA PHE A 5 2.49 3.14 4.56
C PHE A 5 3.79 2.41 4.17
N ALA A 6 4.55 2.99 3.25
CA ALA A 6 5.62 2.28 2.56
C ALA A 6 6.77 1.81 3.47
N GLY A 7 6.98 2.45 4.61
CA GLY A 7 8.07 2.08 5.52
C GLY A 7 9.42 2.18 4.85
N THR A 8 10.17 1.09 4.78
CA THR A 8 11.48 1.04 4.12
C THR A 8 11.38 0.93 2.60
N GLY A 9 10.17 0.80 2.04
CA GLY A 9 9.96 0.71 0.60
C GLY A 9 10.25 -0.64 -0.01
N GLY A 10 10.44 -1.68 0.81
CA GLY A 10 10.83 -3.01 0.31
C GLY A 10 9.83 -3.59 -0.68
N ILE A 11 8.54 -3.45 -0.43
CA ILE A 11 7.50 -3.95 -1.34
C ILE A 11 7.53 -3.21 -2.67
N GLY A 12 7.59 -1.88 -2.65
CA GLY A 12 7.64 -1.08 -3.88
C GLY A 12 8.88 -1.37 -4.71
N ILE A 13 10.03 -1.49 -4.06
CA ILE A 13 11.31 -1.82 -4.72
C ILE A 13 11.23 -3.22 -5.34
N GLU A 14 10.67 -4.19 -4.62
CA GLU A 14 10.48 -5.55 -5.15
C GLU A 14 9.56 -5.54 -6.37
N CYS A 15 8.50 -4.75 -6.35
CA CYS A 15 7.60 -4.61 -7.50
C CYS A 15 8.33 -4.05 -8.72
N VAL A 16 9.19 -3.06 -8.54
CA VAL A 16 10.03 -2.54 -9.63
C VAL A 16 10.91 -3.64 -10.20
N SER A 17 11.56 -4.42 -9.33
CA SER A 17 12.46 -5.49 -9.75
C SER A 17 11.72 -6.58 -10.53
N ARG A 18 10.42 -6.74 -10.29
CA ARG A 18 9.57 -7.71 -10.99
C ARG A 18 8.82 -7.12 -12.18
N GLY A 19 9.15 -5.90 -12.61
CA GLY A 19 8.64 -5.33 -13.85
C GLY A 19 7.53 -4.31 -13.71
N ALA A 20 7.22 -3.81 -12.52
CA ALA A 20 6.28 -2.72 -12.38
C ALA A 20 6.78 -1.49 -13.14
N ARG A 21 5.89 -0.85 -13.90
CA ARG A 21 6.24 0.33 -14.70
C ARG A 21 6.50 1.54 -13.85
N GLU A 22 5.60 1.77 -12.88
CA GLU A 22 5.69 2.89 -11.96
C GLU A 22 5.21 2.46 -10.59
N VAL A 23 5.90 2.94 -9.57
CA VAL A 23 5.54 2.75 -8.17
C VAL A 23 5.49 4.11 -7.50
N THR A 24 4.39 4.36 -6.79
CA THR A 24 4.24 5.51 -5.90
C THR A 24 4.23 4.99 -4.46
N ALA A 25 5.17 5.45 -3.66
CA ALA A 25 5.30 5.06 -2.25
C ALA A 25 4.93 6.26 -1.37
N VAL A 26 3.96 6.07 -0.47
CA VAL A 26 3.51 7.12 0.46
C VAL A 26 4.04 6.80 1.85
N GLU A 27 4.80 7.72 2.42
CA GLU A 27 5.44 7.55 3.71
C GLU A 27 5.51 8.87 4.47
N ILE A 28 5.10 8.86 5.74
CA ILE A 28 5.09 10.08 6.57
C ILE A 28 6.43 10.32 7.30
N ALA A 29 7.19 9.29 7.60
CA ALA A 29 8.42 9.40 8.39
C ALA A 29 9.62 9.80 7.53
N HIS A 30 10.28 10.91 7.88
CA HIS A 30 11.43 11.43 7.14
C HIS A 30 12.58 10.43 7.01
N VAL A 31 12.88 9.69 8.07
CA VAL A 31 13.96 8.70 8.06
C VAL A 31 13.68 7.62 7.01
N GLN A 32 12.44 7.14 6.95
CA GLN A 32 12.03 6.13 6.00
C GLN A 32 12.01 6.67 4.57
N GLN A 33 11.52 7.89 4.37
CA GLN A 33 11.55 8.54 3.05
C GLN A 33 12.97 8.62 2.50
N ASN A 34 13.91 9.08 3.32
CA ASN A 34 15.30 9.21 2.93
C ASN A 34 15.95 7.85 2.64
N TRP A 35 15.58 6.83 3.39
CA TRP A 35 16.03 5.46 3.16
C TRP A 35 15.58 4.94 1.79
N ILE A 36 14.31 5.11 1.47
CA ILE A 36 13.76 4.70 0.16
C ILE A 36 14.48 5.40 -0.98
N ILE A 37 14.64 6.72 -0.88
CA ILE A 37 15.32 7.53 -1.89
C ILE A 37 16.77 7.07 -2.07
N SER A 38 17.46 6.82 -0.98
CA SER A 38 18.84 6.33 -1.01
C SER A 38 18.96 4.96 -1.67
N CYS A 39 18.06 4.03 -1.31
CA CYS A 39 18.04 2.69 -1.93
C CYS A 39 17.78 2.77 -3.44
N CYS A 40 16.82 3.59 -3.85
CA CYS A 40 16.53 3.77 -5.27
C CYS A 40 17.73 4.33 -6.03
N ARG A 41 18.42 5.31 -5.43
CA ARG A 41 19.62 5.87 -6.04
C ARG A 41 20.72 4.83 -6.21
N GLN A 42 20.98 4.04 -5.17
CA GLN A 42 22.00 2.98 -5.22
C GLN A 42 21.68 1.89 -6.24
N LEU A 43 20.41 1.55 -6.38
CA LEU A 43 19.96 0.50 -7.30
C LEU A 43 19.68 1.01 -8.71
N GLY A 44 19.78 2.32 -8.95
CA GLY A 44 19.48 2.89 -10.26
C GLY A 44 18.01 2.88 -10.61
N ILE A 45 17.12 2.84 -9.62
CA ILE A 45 15.67 2.85 -9.83
C ILE A 45 15.21 4.28 -10.09
N LYS A 46 14.52 4.49 -11.22
CA LYS A 46 14.01 5.81 -11.64
C LYS A 46 12.49 5.88 -11.70
N ASN A 47 11.81 4.77 -11.59
CA ASN A 47 10.36 4.65 -11.73
C ASN A 47 9.63 4.39 -10.40
N LEU A 48 10.27 4.74 -9.30
CA LEU A 48 9.64 4.78 -7.98
C LEU A 48 9.69 6.21 -7.45
N SER A 49 8.54 6.75 -7.10
CA SER A 49 8.42 8.11 -6.54
C SER A 49 7.96 8.02 -5.09
N VAL A 50 8.59 8.80 -4.22
CA VAL A 50 8.21 8.89 -2.81
C VAL A 50 7.34 10.13 -2.61
N ILE A 51 6.13 9.92 -2.11
CA ILE A 51 5.23 10.99 -1.68
C ILE A 51 5.40 11.16 -0.17
N ARG A 52 5.80 12.33 0.24
CA ARG A 52 6.03 12.68 1.64
C ARG A 52 4.74 13.16 2.27
N GLY A 53 4.20 12.38 3.19
CA GLY A 53 3.03 12.81 3.90
C GLY A 53 2.15 11.68 4.42
N ASP A 54 1.02 12.10 4.93
CA ASP A 54 0.02 11.22 5.51
C ASP A 54 -0.79 10.51 4.42
N VAL A 55 -0.99 9.21 4.61
CA VAL A 55 -1.74 8.37 3.66
C VAL A 55 -3.16 8.90 3.42
N PHE A 56 -3.87 9.30 4.48
CA PHE A 56 -5.26 9.77 4.35
C PHE A 56 -5.36 11.08 3.58
N LYS A 57 -4.40 11.98 3.77
CA LYS A 57 -4.33 13.20 2.97
C LYS A 57 -4.01 12.90 1.51
N PHE A 58 -3.08 11.98 1.26
CA PHE A 58 -2.78 11.53 -0.09
C PHE A 58 -4.02 10.96 -0.77
N LEU A 59 -4.74 10.07 -0.10
CA LEU A 59 -5.94 9.44 -0.64
C LEU A 59 -7.02 10.47 -0.98
N SER A 60 -7.18 11.50 -0.15
CA SER A 60 -8.20 12.53 -0.38
C SER A 60 -7.96 13.34 -1.66
N ALA A 61 -6.72 13.42 -2.12
CA ALA A 61 -6.33 14.19 -3.31
C ALA A 61 -5.98 13.31 -4.51
N CYS A 62 -5.87 12.00 -4.33
CA CYS A 62 -5.44 11.09 -5.39
C CYS A 62 -6.49 10.94 -6.47
N ARG A 63 -6.08 11.08 -7.74
CA ARG A 63 -6.94 10.89 -8.91
C ARG A 63 -6.37 9.88 -9.89
N THR A 64 -5.21 9.33 -9.61
CA THR A 64 -4.57 8.30 -10.42
C THR A 64 -5.13 6.93 -10.06
N LYS A 65 -5.34 6.08 -11.06
CA LYS A 65 -5.78 4.70 -10.83
C LYS A 65 -4.59 3.75 -10.92
N TYR A 66 -4.62 2.73 -10.07
CA TYR A 66 -3.54 1.75 -9.94
C TYR A 66 -4.03 0.33 -10.18
N ASP A 67 -3.14 -0.51 -10.73
CA ASP A 67 -3.41 -1.95 -10.90
C ASP A 67 -3.27 -2.71 -9.58
N LEU A 68 -2.38 -2.25 -8.73
CA LEU A 68 -2.13 -2.85 -7.42
C LEU A 68 -1.96 -1.74 -6.38
N ILE A 69 -2.72 -1.85 -5.31
CA ILE A 69 -2.58 -1.02 -4.12
C ILE A 69 -2.24 -1.94 -2.96
N PHE A 70 -1.11 -1.67 -2.32
CA PHE A 70 -0.67 -2.39 -1.13
C PHE A 70 -0.66 -1.44 0.06
N ALA A 71 -1.18 -1.88 1.19
CA ALA A 71 -1.18 -1.10 2.42
C ALA A 71 -0.67 -1.95 3.59
N ASP A 72 0.35 -1.45 4.27
CA ASP A 72 0.90 -2.07 5.47
C ASP A 72 0.84 -1.08 6.64
N PRO A 73 -0.38 -0.79 7.13
CA PRO A 73 -0.55 0.16 8.23
C PRO A 73 -0.04 -0.43 9.55
N PRO A 74 0.28 0.43 10.52
CA PRO A 74 0.49 -0.04 11.88
C PRO A 74 -0.74 -0.83 12.36
N TYR A 75 -0.53 -1.98 13.00
CA TYR A 75 -1.65 -2.84 13.43
C TYR A 75 -2.54 -2.17 14.47
N ALA A 76 -2.01 -1.20 15.20
CA ALA A 76 -2.76 -0.42 16.15
C ALA A 76 -3.46 0.81 15.56
N LEU A 77 -3.39 0.99 14.25
CA LEU A 77 -4.07 2.11 13.58
C LEU A 77 -5.56 2.06 13.86
N GLU A 78 -6.10 3.14 14.40
CA GLU A 78 -7.51 3.21 14.78
C GLU A 78 -8.43 3.08 13.56
N GLN A 79 -8.03 3.63 12.41
CA GLN A 79 -8.78 3.59 11.16
C GLN A 79 -8.63 2.28 10.38
N LEU A 80 -7.88 1.31 10.90
CA LEU A 80 -7.63 0.05 10.17
C LEU A 80 -8.91 -0.68 9.75
N PRO A 81 -9.94 -0.81 10.61
CA PRO A 81 -11.18 -1.50 10.22
C PRO A 81 -11.90 -0.86 9.03
N THR A 82 -11.76 0.43 8.82
CA THR A 82 -12.42 1.16 7.72
C THR A 82 -11.50 1.41 6.53
N LEU A 83 -10.25 1.01 6.61
CA LEU A 83 -9.24 1.30 5.58
C LEU A 83 -9.65 0.80 4.19
N PRO A 84 -10.20 -0.43 4.02
CA PRO A 84 -10.67 -0.86 2.70
C PRO A 84 -11.68 0.10 2.09
N ASP A 85 -12.66 0.55 2.87
CA ASP A 85 -13.67 1.49 2.40
C ASP A 85 -13.07 2.83 2.01
N VAL A 86 -12.16 3.36 2.83
CA VAL A 86 -11.49 4.63 2.55
C VAL A 86 -10.74 4.57 1.22
N ILE A 87 -10.05 3.47 0.94
CA ILE A 87 -9.28 3.30 -0.29
C ILE A 87 -10.22 3.06 -1.48
N LEU A 88 -11.17 2.13 -1.35
CA LEU A 88 -12.01 1.71 -2.47
C LEU A 88 -13.02 2.78 -2.88
N GLU A 89 -13.49 3.61 -1.96
CA GLU A 89 -14.40 4.71 -2.24
C GLU A 89 -13.76 5.84 -3.06
N ARG A 90 -12.41 5.91 -3.09
CA ARG A 90 -11.71 6.93 -3.88
C ARG A 90 -11.67 6.62 -5.37
N ASP A 91 -12.11 5.43 -5.79
CA ASP A 91 -12.09 4.99 -7.19
C ASP A 91 -10.68 5.10 -7.81
N ILE A 92 -9.69 4.63 -7.08
CA ILE A 92 -8.28 4.65 -7.49
C ILE A 92 -7.75 3.25 -7.82
N LEU A 93 -8.59 2.24 -7.81
CA LEU A 93 -8.24 0.89 -8.22
C LEU A 93 -8.79 0.65 -9.63
N LYS A 94 -7.92 0.24 -10.54
CA LYS A 94 -8.34 -0.10 -11.91
C LYS A 94 -9.25 -1.32 -11.90
N GLU A 95 -10.07 -1.45 -12.95
CA GLU A 95 -10.84 -2.67 -13.19
C GLU A 95 -9.87 -3.86 -13.21
N ASP A 96 -10.24 -4.97 -12.57
CA ASP A 96 -9.38 -6.14 -12.35
C ASP A 96 -8.14 -5.89 -11.50
N GLY A 97 -8.02 -4.72 -10.89
CA GLY A 97 -6.93 -4.42 -9.97
C GLY A 97 -7.12 -5.08 -8.61
N TRP A 98 -6.04 -5.12 -7.83
CA TRP A 98 -6.04 -5.71 -6.49
C TRP A 98 -5.67 -4.69 -5.44
N LEU A 99 -6.43 -4.71 -4.34
CA LEU A 99 -6.05 -4.08 -3.07
C LEU A 99 -5.62 -5.17 -2.10
N VAL A 100 -4.44 -5.03 -1.52
CA VAL A 100 -3.91 -5.96 -0.52
C VAL A 100 -3.60 -5.16 0.75
N ILE A 101 -4.17 -5.60 1.87
CA ILE A 101 -3.92 -4.98 3.18
C ILE A 101 -3.29 -6.01 4.11
N GLU A 102 -2.13 -5.65 4.66
CA GLU A 102 -1.50 -6.43 5.73
C GLU A 102 -2.08 -6.00 7.07
N HIS A 103 -2.43 -6.97 7.92
CA HIS A 103 -3.01 -6.69 9.24
C HIS A 103 -2.72 -7.83 10.22
N GLY A 104 -3.00 -7.58 11.49
CA GLY A 104 -2.87 -8.58 12.54
C GLY A 104 -4.15 -9.40 12.72
N LYS A 105 -4.13 -10.30 13.71
CA LYS A 105 -5.23 -11.22 14.01
C LYS A 105 -6.49 -10.53 14.55
N ASP A 106 -6.35 -9.32 15.09
CA ASP A 106 -7.47 -8.60 15.72
C ASP A 106 -8.37 -7.89 14.69
N THR A 107 -8.00 -7.91 13.42
CA THR A 107 -8.75 -7.32 12.33
C THR A 107 -9.28 -8.42 11.42
N ASP A 108 -10.57 -8.37 11.10
CA ASP A 108 -11.22 -9.34 10.22
C ASP A 108 -12.00 -8.59 9.13
N PHE A 109 -11.60 -8.80 7.88
CA PHE A 109 -12.23 -8.18 6.72
C PHE A 109 -13.14 -9.13 5.94
N THR A 110 -13.36 -10.35 6.43
CA THR A 110 -14.07 -11.40 5.66
C THR A 110 -15.52 -11.05 5.33
N SER A 111 -16.15 -10.17 6.11
CA SER A 111 -17.52 -9.72 5.85
C SER A 111 -17.62 -8.56 4.84
N HIS A 112 -16.49 -8.00 4.41
CA HIS A 112 -16.50 -6.89 3.46
C HIS A 112 -16.98 -7.38 2.08
N PRO A 113 -17.91 -6.66 1.40
CA PRO A 113 -18.47 -7.12 0.12
C PRO A 113 -17.45 -7.35 -0.99
N ARG A 114 -16.32 -6.65 -0.95
CA ARG A 114 -15.27 -6.75 -1.97
C ARG A 114 -14.08 -7.61 -1.53
N HIS A 115 -14.15 -8.21 -0.35
CA HIS A 115 -13.12 -9.15 0.12
C HIS A 115 -13.15 -10.43 -0.71
N VAL A 116 -11.98 -10.87 -1.18
CA VAL A 116 -11.83 -12.09 -1.99
C VAL A 116 -11.26 -13.21 -1.15
N GLU A 117 -10.13 -13.00 -0.49
CA GLU A 117 -9.50 -13.99 0.37
C GLU A 117 -8.58 -13.35 1.40
N THR A 118 -8.23 -14.10 2.43
CA THR A 118 -7.20 -13.73 3.41
C THR A 118 -6.19 -14.87 3.46
N ARG A 119 -4.91 -14.53 3.33
CA ARG A 119 -3.81 -15.47 3.49
C ARG A 119 -3.07 -15.16 4.78
N THR A 120 -2.77 -16.20 5.56
CA THR A 120 -2.14 -16.07 6.87
C THR A 120 -0.77 -16.72 6.88
N TYR A 121 0.23 -15.99 7.36
CA TYR A 121 1.60 -16.47 7.51
C TYR A 121 2.04 -16.14 8.93
N GLY A 122 1.94 -17.12 9.85
CA GLY A 122 2.21 -16.88 11.26
C GLY A 122 1.20 -15.92 11.86
N SER A 123 1.66 -14.79 12.36
CA SER A 123 0.83 -13.72 12.93
C SER A 123 0.44 -12.65 11.91
N VAL A 124 0.91 -12.77 10.66
CA VAL A 124 0.69 -11.78 9.60
C VAL A 124 -0.44 -12.24 8.69
N HIS A 125 -1.40 -11.38 8.46
CA HIS A 125 -2.53 -11.64 7.57
C HIS A 125 -2.47 -10.67 6.40
N PHE A 126 -2.76 -11.19 5.19
CA PHE A 126 -2.93 -10.39 3.98
C PHE A 126 -4.34 -10.60 3.47
N SER A 127 -5.14 -9.55 3.47
CA SER A 127 -6.49 -9.59 2.91
C SER A 127 -6.50 -8.95 1.53
N PHE A 128 -7.17 -9.61 0.59
CA PHE A 128 -7.22 -9.26 -0.82
C PHE A 128 -8.63 -8.80 -1.18
N PHE A 129 -8.69 -7.65 -1.83
CA PHE A 129 -9.95 -7.05 -2.27
C PHE A 129 -9.88 -6.76 -3.78
N GLN A 130 -11.05 -6.82 -4.40
CA GLN A 130 -11.13 -6.54 -5.83
C GLN A 130 -12.41 -5.72 -6.25
#